data_b0fef658e5572321ac33889e8ea970a7
#
_entry.id   b0fef658e5572321ac33889e8ea970a7
#
_cell.length_a   1.000
_cell.length_b   1.000
_cell.length_c   1.000
_cell.angle_alpha   90.00
_cell.angle_beta   90.00
_cell.angle_gamma   90.00
#
_symmetry.space_group_name_H-M   'P 1'
#
loop_
_entity.id
_entity.type
_entity.pdbx_description
1 polymer ?
#
loop_
_entity_poly.entity_id
_entity_poly.type
_entity_poly.pdbx_seq_one_letter_code
_entity_poly.pdbx_strand_id
1 'polypeptide(L)'
;ANQENAKKGNPIRFMELDFNQRFPFEDDQFDLVTACFTIYYAADIPFTFKEMHRVLKPGGRLFTTGPMPENKRLFYEIIQAATGKPIPPMPGSSRYGSQILSTVQAQFSQVEVHIFENPLVFESVEPFLAYTRASLSEDRRLWKDLFDGPDAFERVMAQISVAAARRLEQGGKLVMTKVVGGFIATK
;
A
#
# COMPACT_ATOMS: atom_id res chain seq x y z
N ALA A 1 6.67 -23.65 6.21
CA ALA A 1 7.71 -22.60 6.11
C ALA A 1 8.91 -22.91 7.02
N ASN A 2 8.76 -23.02 8.35
CA ASN A 2 9.89 -23.24 9.27
C ASN A 2 10.66 -24.55 9.00
N GLN A 3 9.97 -25.67 8.71
CA GLN A 3 10.61 -26.95 8.40
C GLN A 3 11.41 -26.91 7.10
N GLU A 4 10.90 -26.23 6.07
CA GLU A 4 11.61 -26.09 4.79
C GLU A 4 12.82 -25.17 4.92
N ASN A 5 12.71 -24.12 5.71
CA ASN A 5 13.79 -23.21 6.04
C ASN A 5 14.94 -23.92 6.78
N ALA A 6 14.61 -24.76 7.78
CA ALA A 6 15.60 -25.55 8.52
C ALA A 6 16.36 -26.51 7.60
N LYS A 7 15.67 -27.17 6.65
CA LYS A 7 16.30 -28.04 5.65
C LYS A 7 17.28 -27.33 4.73
N LYS A 8 17.06 -26.04 4.47
CA LYS A 8 17.95 -25.20 3.63
C LYS A 8 19.05 -24.50 4.43
N GLY A 9 19.17 -24.78 5.73
CA GLY A 9 20.15 -24.13 6.61
C GLY A 9 19.86 -22.63 6.81
N ASN A 10 18.64 -22.18 6.56
CA ASN A 10 18.26 -20.78 6.67
C ASN A 10 17.89 -20.47 8.15
N PRO A 11 18.51 -19.47 8.80
CA PRO A 11 18.22 -19.10 10.18
C PRO A 11 16.89 -18.37 10.39
N ILE A 12 16.11 -18.08 9.33
CA ILE A 12 14.85 -17.35 9.43
C ILE A 12 13.81 -18.18 10.20
N ARG A 13 13.22 -17.58 11.21
CA ARG A 13 12.10 -18.13 11.97
C ARG A 13 10.81 -17.44 11.54
N PHE A 14 9.81 -18.22 11.11
CA PHE A 14 8.47 -17.72 10.82
C PHE A 14 7.57 -17.92 12.04
N MET A 15 6.76 -16.91 12.33
CA MET A 15 5.79 -16.91 13.42
C MET A 15 4.50 -16.26 12.93
N GLU A 16 3.36 -16.84 13.31
CA GLU A 16 2.05 -16.17 13.17
C GLU A 16 1.93 -15.14 14.29
N LEU A 17 1.59 -13.91 13.93
CA LEU A 17 1.51 -12.78 14.84
C LEU A 17 0.39 -11.83 14.42
N ASP A 18 -0.49 -11.48 15.36
CA ASP A 18 -1.40 -10.36 15.20
C ASP A 18 -0.72 -9.06 15.68
N PHE A 19 -0.39 -8.19 14.75
CA PHE A 19 0.27 -6.91 15.07
C PHE A 19 -0.66 -5.88 15.74
N ASN A 20 -1.95 -6.19 15.91
CA ASN A 20 -2.88 -5.39 16.73
C ASN A 20 -2.83 -5.78 18.22
N GLN A 21 -1.99 -6.74 18.59
CA GLN A 21 -1.79 -7.19 19.95
C GLN A 21 -0.34 -6.95 20.40
N ARG A 22 -0.11 -7.07 21.71
CA ARG A 22 1.25 -7.01 22.24
C ARG A 22 2.12 -8.08 21.60
N PHE A 23 3.28 -7.67 21.09
CA PHE A 23 4.22 -8.59 20.47
C PHE A 23 4.82 -9.54 21.50
N PRO A 24 4.92 -10.85 21.20
CA PRO A 24 5.48 -11.87 22.11
C PRO A 24 7.01 -11.82 22.11
N PHE A 25 7.57 -10.63 22.23
CA PHE A 25 9.00 -10.36 22.28
C PHE A 25 9.32 -9.49 23.49
N GLU A 26 10.54 -9.64 24.00
CA GLU A 26 11.04 -8.82 25.10
C GLU A 26 11.31 -7.38 24.62
N ASP A 27 11.42 -6.46 25.59
CA ASP A 27 11.88 -5.10 25.34
C ASP A 27 13.33 -5.13 24.84
N ASP A 28 13.69 -4.19 23.97
CA ASP A 28 15.09 -4.00 23.53
C ASP A 28 15.71 -5.25 22.87
N GLN A 29 14.92 -6.03 22.15
CA GLN A 29 15.36 -7.30 21.58
C GLN A 29 15.99 -7.17 20.20
N PHE A 30 15.50 -6.26 19.34
CA PHE A 30 15.85 -6.21 17.93
C PHE A 30 16.68 -4.96 17.57
N ASP A 31 17.62 -5.13 16.67
CA ASP A 31 18.40 -4.03 16.09
C ASP A 31 17.64 -3.34 14.95
N LEU A 32 16.74 -4.08 14.27
CA LEU A 32 15.93 -3.60 13.17
C LEU A 32 14.53 -4.23 13.21
N VAL A 33 13.52 -3.42 13.03
CA VAL A 33 12.13 -3.83 12.76
C VAL A 33 11.71 -3.30 11.39
N THR A 34 11.10 -4.16 10.57
CA THR A 34 10.61 -3.76 9.24
C THR A 34 9.11 -4.03 9.10
N ALA A 35 8.40 -3.10 8.45
CA ALA A 35 6.97 -3.23 8.14
C ALA A 35 6.70 -2.73 6.71
N CYS A 36 6.83 -3.63 5.74
CA CYS A 36 6.71 -3.28 4.32
C CYS A 36 5.32 -3.61 3.78
N PHE A 37 4.59 -2.60 3.31
CA PHE A 37 3.23 -2.72 2.73
C PHE A 37 2.21 -3.43 3.63
N THR A 38 2.30 -3.24 4.95
CA THR A 38 1.47 -3.95 5.95
C THR A 38 0.83 -3.04 6.97
N ILE A 39 1.59 -2.09 7.53
CA ILE A 39 1.23 -1.37 8.75
C ILE A 39 -0.07 -0.55 8.65
N TYR A 40 -0.47 -0.14 7.46
CA TYR A 40 -1.70 0.60 7.24
C TYR A 40 -2.98 -0.25 7.41
N TYR A 41 -2.84 -1.56 7.60
CA TYR A 41 -3.93 -2.45 8.00
C TYR A 41 -4.10 -2.54 9.52
N ALA A 42 -3.21 -1.95 10.31
CA ALA A 42 -3.35 -1.92 11.76
C ALA A 42 -4.65 -1.22 12.18
N ALA A 43 -5.36 -1.81 13.13
CA ALA A 43 -6.56 -1.22 13.73
C ALA A 43 -6.19 0.00 14.59
N ASP A 44 -5.11 -0.12 15.37
CA ASP A 44 -4.52 0.94 16.19
C ASP A 44 -3.05 1.17 15.77
N ILE A 45 -2.85 2.11 14.85
CA ILE A 45 -1.52 2.45 14.34
C ILE A 45 -0.57 2.94 15.44
N PRO A 46 -0.97 3.88 16.32
CA PRO A 46 -0.14 4.32 17.44
C PRO A 46 0.31 3.18 18.36
N PHE A 47 -0.61 2.27 18.71
CA PHE A 47 -0.27 1.11 19.52
C PHE A 47 0.74 0.19 18.84
N THR A 48 0.53 -0.12 17.57
CA THR A 48 1.43 -1.02 16.83
C THR A 48 2.84 -0.43 16.73
N PHE A 49 2.97 0.88 16.47
CA PHE A 49 4.28 1.54 16.46
C PHE A 49 4.92 1.60 17.85
N LYS A 50 4.12 1.76 18.92
CA LYS A 50 4.63 1.67 20.29
C LYS A 50 5.22 0.29 20.60
N GLU A 51 4.59 -0.78 20.11
CA GLU A 51 5.12 -2.13 20.24
C GLU A 51 6.41 -2.34 19.41
N MET A 52 6.45 -1.81 18.17
CA MET A 52 7.68 -1.83 17.36
C MET A 52 8.82 -1.07 18.06
N HIS A 53 8.51 0.08 18.65
CA HIS A 53 9.48 0.86 19.42
C HIS A 53 9.95 0.10 20.67
N ARG A 54 9.02 -0.53 21.43
CA ARG A 54 9.34 -1.29 22.63
C ARG A 54 10.35 -2.40 22.36
N VAL A 55 10.14 -3.18 21.30
CA VAL A 55 10.99 -4.33 20.99
C VAL A 55 12.31 -3.95 20.31
N LEU A 56 12.46 -2.72 19.83
CA LEU A 56 13.73 -2.21 19.32
C LEU A 56 14.69 -1.89 20.46
N LYS A 57 15.97 -2.21 20.31
CA LYS A 57 17.04 -1.76 21.19
C LYS A 57 17.20 -0.24 21.15
N PRO A 58 17.76 0.38 22.21
CA PRO A 58 18.23 1.77 22.11
C PRO A 58 19.18 1.95 20.91
N GLY A 59 18.87 2.93 20.04
CA GLY A 59 19.57 3.14 18.76
C GLY A 59 19.18 2.14 17.66
N GLY A 60 18.29 1.20 17.91
CA GLY A 60 17.72 0.30 16.91
C GLY A 60 16.85 1.06 15.89
N ARG A 61 16.68 0.52 14.70
CA ARG A 61 16.04 1.21 13.57
C ARG A 61 14.71 0.56 13.18
N LEU A 62 13.74 1.41 12.88
CA LEU A 62 12.52 1.05 12.18
C LEU A 62 12.69 1.34 10.68
N PHE A 63 12.23 0.42 9.84
CA PHE A 63 12.02 0.67 8.42
C PHE A 63 10.61 0.29 8.01
N THR A 64 9.86 1.23 7.44
CA THR A 64 8.51 0.95 6.93
C THR A 64 8.32 1.50 5.54
N THR A 65 7.53 0.81 4.71
CA THR A 65 7.18 1.26 3.36
C THR A 65 5.68 1.11 3.12
N GLY A 66 5.15 1.99 2.26
CA GLY A 66 3.76 1.93 1.84
C GLY A 66 3.42 2.92 0.73
N PRO A 67 2.20 2.83 0.17
CA PRO A 67 1.77 3.70 -0.90
C PRO A 67 1.47 5.10 -0.38
N MET A 68 2.02 6.12 -1.04
CA MET A 68 1.74 7.53 -0.75
C MET A 68 0.38 7.97 -1.31
N PRO A 69 -0.18 9.12 -0.88
CA PRO A 69 -1.46 9.63 -1.36
C PRO A 69 -1.56 9.77 -2.89
N GLU A 70 -0.44 10.11 -3.54
CA GLU A 70 -0.36 10.30 -4.99
C GLU A 70 -0.27 8.99 -5.78
N ASN A 71 -0.11 7.86 -5.08
CA ASN A 71 0.05 6.55 -5.71
C ASN A 71 -1.13 6.22 -6.64
N LYS A 72 -0.85 5.89 -7.89
CA LYS A 72 -1.84 5.54 -8.92
C LYS A 72 -2.88 6.63 -9.23
N ARG A 73 -2.58 7.90 -9.11
CA ARG A 73 -3.54 8.99 -9.33
C ARG A 73 -4.30 8.85 -10.65
N LEU A 74 -3.62 8.64 -11.78
CA LEU A 74 -4.26 8.48 -13.09
C LEU A 74 -5.30 7.35 -13.11
N PHE A 75 -5.01 6.22 -12.44
CA PHE A 75 -5.94 5.09 -12.35
C PHE A 75 -7.27 5.51 -11.71
N TYR A 76 -7.19 6.25 -10.61
CA TYR A 76 -8.39 6.72 -9.90
C TYR A 76 -9.13 7.80 -10.69
N GLU A 77 -8.41 8.73 -11.34
CA GLU A 77 -9.00 9.75 -12.19
C GLU A 77 -9.80 9.14 -13.36
N ILE A 78 -9.27 8.12 -14.02
CA ILE A 78 -9.95 7.43 -15.11
C ILE A 78 -11.19 6.68 -14.60
N ILE A 79 -11.12 5.98 -13.47
CA ILE A 79 -12.29 5.31 -12.87
C ILE A 79 -13.37 6.32 -12.51
N GLN A 80 -13.01 7.42 -11.88
CA GLN A 80 -13.96 8.47 -11.50
C GLN A 80 -14.61 9.12 -12.74
N ALA A 81 -13.82 9.42 -13.77
CA ALA A 81 -14.33 9.96 -15.03
C ALA A 81 -15.27 8.99 -15.76
N ALA A 82 -14.98 7.69 -15.69
CA ALA A 82 -15.78 6.63 -16.32
C ALA A 82 -17.11 6.40 -15.61
N THR A 83 -17.11 6.44 -14.27
CA THR A 83 -18.26 6.00 -13.46
C THR A 83 -19.06 7.16 -12.86
N GLY A 84 -18.49 8.36 -12.80
CA GLY A 84 -19.04 9.50 -12.07
C GLY A 84 -19.08 9.32 -10.55
N LYS A 85 -18.54 8.21 -10.02
CA LYS A 85 -18.57 7.86 -8.60
C LYS A 85 -17.27 8.26 -7.91
N PRO A 86 -17.31 8.70 -6.65
CA PRO A 86 -16.11 9.03 -5.89
C PRO A 86 -15.28 7.75 -5.65
N ILE A 87 -13.96 7.91 -5.65
CA ILE A 87 -13.03 6.85 -5.28
C ILE A 87 -13.06 6.65 -3.76
N PRO A 88 -13.26 5.43 -3.27
CA PRO A 88 -13.21 5.17 -1.84
C PRO A 88 -11.80 5.42 -1.28
N PRO A 89 -11.69 5.77 0.02
CA PRO A 89 -10.38 5.90 0.66
C PRO A 89 -9.60 4.58 0.57
N MET A 90 -8.44 4.60 -0.08
CA MET A 90 -7.58 3.43 -0.18
C MET A 90 -6.87 3.21 1.17
N PRO A 91 -6.98 2.03 1.80
CA PRO A 91 -6.41 1.78 3.13
C PRO A 91 -4.94 2.16 3.26
N GLY A 92 -4.15 1.86 2.23
CA GLY A 92 -2.73 2.21 2.20
C GLY A 92 -2.49 3.70 2.02
N SER A 93 -2.81 4.25 0.84
CA SER A 93 -2.44 5.62 0.47
C SER A 93 -3.16 6.70 1.27
N SER A 94 -4.37 6.43 1.79
CA SER A 94 -5.07 7.39 2.65
C SER A 94 -4.47 7.53 4.05
N ARG A 95 -3.71 6.54 4.51
CA ARG A 95 -3.16 6.51 5.89
C ARG A 95 -1.64 6.66 5.93
N TYR A 96 -0.91 6.19 4.91
CA TYR A 96 0.54 6.06 4.98
C TYR A 96 1.27 7.41 5.01
N GLY A 97 0.97 8.31 4.08
CA GLY A 97 1.59 9.64 4.02
C GLY A 97 1.07 10.65 5.06
N SER A 98 0.07 10.28 5.84
CA SER A 98 -0.55 11.13 6.85
C SER A 98 -0.42 10.53 8.25
N GLN A 99 -1.37 9.68 8.65
CA GLN A 99 -1.44 9.11 10.00
C GLN A 99 -0.18 8.30 10.37
N ILE A 100 0.34 7.49 9.45
CA ILE A 100 1.53 6.67 9.75
C ILE A 100 2.76 7.56 9.89
N LEU A 101 3.00 8.49 8.97
CA LEU A 101 4.14 9.40 9.07
C LEU A 101 4.10 10.21 10.37
N SER A 102 2.95 10.81 10.72
CA SER A 102 2.81 11.57 11.95
C SER A 102 3.03 10.73 13.21
N THR A 103 2.60 9.45 13.18
CA THR A 103 2.82 8.53 14.31
C THR A 103 4.31 8.18 14.46
N VAL A 104 5.00 7.91 13.35
CA VAL A 104 6.44 7.64 13.37
C VAL A 104 7.20 8.87 13.92
N GLN A 105 6.87 10.06 13.42
CA GLN A 105 7.49 11.31 13.88
C GLN A 105 7.23 11.62 15.38
N ALA A 106 6.09 11.19 15.91
CA ALA A 106 5.74 11.37 17.32
C ALA A 106 6.42 10.38 18.27
N GLN A 107 6.78 9.19 17.78
CA GLN A 107 7.26 8.08 18.64
C GLN A 107 8.74 7.75 18.46
N PHE A 108 9.35 8.19 17.37
CA PHE A 108 10.75 7.89 17.04
C PHE A 108 11.55 9.17 16.85
N SER A 109 12.85 9.07 17.06
CA SER A 109 13.82 10.12 16.72
C SER A 109 14.36 9.93 15.30
N GLN A 110 14.99 10.98 14.75
CA GLN A 110 15.73 10.95 13.49
C GLN A 110 14.95 10.28 12.35
N VAL A 111 13.75 10.78 12.05
CA VAL A 111 12.89 10.23 10.99
C VAL A 111 13.34 10.74 9.62
N GLU A 112 13.77 9.83 8.78
CA GLU A 112 14.08 10.07 7.37
C GLU A 112 12.90 9.64 6.51
N VAL A 113 12.54 10.47 5.52
CA VAL A 113 11.45 10.20 4.58
C VAL A 113 12.03 10.09 3.17
N HIS A 114 11.82 8.95 2.54
CA HIS A 114 12.23 8.68 1.17
C HIS A 114 11.01 8.45 0.30
N ILE A 115 10.95 9.10 -0.86
CA ILE A 115 9.87 8.92 -1.83
C ILE A 115 10.45 8.30 -3.09
N PHE A 116 9.84 7.23 -3.54
CA PHE A 116 10.20 6.54 -4.78
C PHE A 116 9.02 6.58 -5.74
N GLU A 117 9.27 7.07 -6.96
CA GLU A 117 8.31 7.13 -8.04
C GLU A 117 8.67 6.13 -9.14
N ASN A 118 7.70 5.29 -9.51
CA ASN A 118 7.85 4.32 -10.59
C ASN A 118 6.72 4.52 -11.60
N PRO A 119 6.96 5.22 -12.72
CA PRO A 119 5.96 5.43 -13.75
C PRO A 119 5.72 4.15 -14.56
N LEU A 120 4.48 3.72 -14.63
CA LEU A 120 3.99 2.71 -15.57
C LEU A 120 3.44 3.44 -16.79
N VAL A 121 4.04 3.20 -17.94
CA VAL A 121 3.67 3.83 -19.21
C VAL A 121 2.87 2.84 -20.07
N PHE A 122 1.69 3.25 -20.50
CA PHE A 122 0.84 2.49 -21.40
C PHE A 122 0.67 3.25 -22.71
N GLU A 123 1.12 2.67 -23.81
CA GLU A 123 1.04 3.22 -25.15
C GLU A 123 -0.26 2.82 -25.88
N SER A 124 -1.01 1.87 -25.30
CA SER A 124 -2.35 1.47 -25.73
C SER A 124 -3.26 1.21 -24.53
N VAL A 125 -4.55 1.07 -24.79
CA VAL A 125 -5.58 0.92 -23.73
C VAL A 125 -5.57 -0.47 -23.14
N GLU A 126 -5.28 -1.51 -23.91
CA GLU A 126 -5.39 -2.90 -23.50
C GLU A 126 -4.55 -3.28 -22.28
N PRO A 127 -3.24 -2.95 -22.19
CA PRO A 127 -2.45 -3.24 -21.01
C PRO A 127 -2.94 -2.48 -19.77
N PHE A 128 -3.44 -1.24 -19.94
CA PHE A 128 -4.05 -0.50 -18.84
C PHE A 128 -5.33 -1.17 -18.35
N LEU A 129 -6.18 -1.67 -19.27
CA LEU A 129 -7.39 -2.41 -18.90
C LEU A 129 -7.08 -3.74 -18.21
N ALA A 130 -6.06 -4.47 -18.66
CA ALA A 130 -5.62 -5.71 -18.00
C ALA A 130 -5.18 -5.43 -16.55
N TYR A 131 -4.38 -4.38 -16.35
CA TYR A 131 -4.00 -3.92 -15.02
C TYR A 131 -5.22 -3.52 -14.17
N THR A 132 -6.14 -2.76 -14.77
CA THR A 132 -7.35 -2.28 -14.08
C THR A 132 -8.24 -3.45 -13.67
N ARG A 133 -8.47 -4.40 -14.57
CA ARG A 133 -9.26 -5.61 -14.30
C ARG A 133 -8.69 -6.41 -13.12
N ALA A 134 -7.39 -6.63 -13.09
CA ALA A 134 -6.71 -7.29 -11.98
C ALA A 134 -6.91 -6.52 -10.66
N SER A 135 -6.63 -5.20 -10.66
CA SER A 135 -6.75 -4.34 -9.47
C SER A 135 -8.17 -4.27 -8.90
N LEU A 136 -9.20 -4.21 -9.75
CA LEU A 136 -10.60 -4.17 -9.30
C LEU A 136 -11.10 -5.55 -8.83
N SER A 137 -10.53 -6.63 -9.35
CA SER A 137 -10.89 -8.01 -8.96
C SER A 137 -10.27 -8.42 -7.63
N GLU A 138 -9.11 -7.87 -7.27
CA GLU A 138 -8.34 -8.24 -6.07
C GLU A 138 -9.07 -7.86 -4.77
N ASP A 139 -9.76 -6.71 -4.76
CA ASP A 139 -10.49 -6.23 -3.57
C ASP A 139 -11.90 -5.74 -3.93
N ARG A 140 -12.75 -6.68 -4.29
CA ARG A 140 -14.15 -6.38 -4.66
C ARG A 140 -14.94 -5.67 -3.56
N ARG A 141 -14.60 -5.87 -2.28
CA ARG A 141 -15.28 -5.21 -1.15
C ARG A 141 -15.00 -3.71 -1.14
N LEU A 142 -13.79 -3.32 -1.47
CA LEU A 142 -13.38 -1.92 -1.57
C LEU A 142 -14.13 -1.19 -2.69
N TRP A 143 -14.39 -1.90 -3.80
CA TRP A 143 -15.01 -1.37 -4.99
C TRP A 143 -16.51 -1.68 -5.13
N LYS A 144 -17.14 -2.18 -4.05
CA LYS A 144 -18.54 -2.62 -4.08
C LYS A 144 -19.51 -1.57 -4.65
N ASP A 145 -19.28 -0.29 -4.35
CA ASP A 145 -20.16 0.80 -4.78
C ASP A 145 -20.01 1.15 -6.28
N LEU A 146 -19.00 0.61 -6.95
CA LEU A 146 -18.88 0.70 -8.40
C LEU A 146 -19.74 -0.31 -9.12
N PHE A 147 -20.04 -1.45 -8.47
CA PHE A 147 -20.67 -2.61 -9.11
C PHE A 147 -22.09 -2.78 -8.61
N ASP A 148 -23.07 -2.33 -9.41
CA ASP A 148 -24.49 -2.43 -9.10
C ASP A 148 -25.20 -3.30 -10.14
N GLY A 149 -25.76 -4.43 -9.68
CA GLY A 149 -26.55 -5.38 -10.48
C GLY A 149 -25.70 -6.36 -11.32
N PRO A 150 -26.40 -7.22 -12.09
CA PRO A 150 -25.77 -8.20 -12.95
C PRO A 150 -24.94 -7.52 -14.04
N ASP A 151 -23.84 -8.16 -14.45
CA ASP A 151 -22.89 -7.67 -15.46
C ASP A 151 -22.26 -6.30 -15.17
N ALA A 152 -22.43 -5.78 -13.94
CA ALA A 152 -21.91 -4.47 -13.54
C ALA A 152 -20.39 -4.34 -13.76
N PHE A 153 -19.63 -5.41 -13.51
CA PHE A 153 -18.19 -5.41 -13.70
C PHE A 153 -17.81 -5.14 -15.16
N GLU A 154 -18.43 -5.85 -16.10
CA GLU A 154 -18.11 -5.67 -17.53
C GLU A 154 -18.60 -4.32 -18.08
N ARG A 155 -19.76 -3.83 -17.59
CA ARG A 155 -20.21 -2.46 -17.93
C ARG A 155 -19.23 -1.40 -17.44
N VAL A 156 -18.77 -1.49 -16.20
CA VAL A 156 -17.79 -0.54 -15.64
C VAL A 156 -16.47 -0.64 -16.40
N MET A 157 -16.00 -1.83 -16.72
CA MET A 157 -14.79 -2.02 -17.54
C MET A 157 -14.91 -1.40 -18.93
N ALA A 158 -16.09 -1.51 -19.58
CA ALA A 158 -16.34 -0.85 -20.86
C ALA A 158 -16.32 0.70 -20.74
N GLN A 159 -16.90 1.25 -19.67
CA GLN A 159 -16.84 2.70 -19.40
C GLN A 159 -15.40 3.17 -19.15
N ILE A 160 -14.63 2.40 -18.38
CA ILE A 160 -13.20 2.69 -18.13
C ILE A 160 -12.40 2.63 -19.44
N SER A 161 -12.70 1.67 -20.32
CA SER A 161 -12.06 1.58 -21.65
C SER A 161 -12.26 2.87 -22.47
N VAL A 162 -13.49 3.38 -22.53
CA VAL A 162 -13.80 4.63 -23.23
C VAL A 162 -13.08 5.84 -22.61
N ALA A 163 -13.08 5.93 -21.28
CA ALA A 163 -12.39 7.03 -20.59
C ALA A 163 -10.87 6.97 -20.79
N ALA A 164 -10.29 5.78 -20.72
CA ALA A 164 -8.87 5.56 -20.96
C ALA A 164 -8.46 5.89 -22.40
N ALA A 165 -9.28 5.49 -23.41
CA ALA A 165 -9.04 5.81 -24.81
C ALA A 165 -9.01 7.33 -25.05
N ARG A 166 -10.00 8.05 -24.53
CA ARG A 166 -10.04 9.52 -24.61
C ARG A 166 -8.80 10.17 -23.98
N ARG A 167 -8.37 9.65 -22.83
CA ARG A 167 -7.18 10.17 -22.15
C ARG A 167 -5.90 9.87 -22.92
N LEU A 168 -5.84 8.71 -23.56
CA LEU A 168 -4.72 8.31 -24.44
C LEU A 168 -4.64 9.21 -25.68
N GLU A 169 -5.77 9.47 -26.36
CA GLU A 169 -5.86 10.38 -27.51
C GLU A 169 -5.37 11.79 -27.19
N GLN A 170 -5.70 12.31 -26.00
CA GLN A 170 -5.28 13.64 -25.54
C GLN A 170 -3.80 13.73 -25.20
N GLY A 171 -3.21 12.67 -24.63
CA GLY A 171 -1.84 12.69 -24.09
C GLY A 171 -0.82 11.82 -24.83
N GLY A 172 -1.23 11.06 -25.84
CA GLY A 172 -0.38 10.13 -26.60
C GLY A 172 0.05 8.89 -25.81
N LYS A 173 -0.04 8.92 -24.49
CA LYS A 173 0.25 7.80 -23.58
C LYS A 173 -0.45 7.99 -22.25
N LEU A 174 -0.71 6.87 -21.54
CA LEU A 174 -1.17 6.91 -20.16
C LEU A 174 0.03 6.67 -19.23
N VAL A 175 0.29 7.60 -18.32
CA VAL A 175 1.38 7.48 -17.34
C VAL A 175 0.78 7.38 -15.95
N MET A 176 0.85 6.19 -15.36
CA MET A 176 0.35 5.92 -14.01
C MET A 176 1.54 5.73 -13.07
N THR A 177 1.84 6.71 -12.25
CA THR A 177 2.97 6.64 -11.33
C THR A 177 2.60 5.87 -10.06
N LYS A 178 3.38 4.84 -9.75
CA LYS A 178 3.40 4.22 -8.43
C LYS A 178 4.28 5.06 -7.52
N VAL A 179 3.70 5.61 -6.46
CA VAL A 179 4.42 6.44 -5.48
C VAL A 179 4.49 5.70 -4.16
N VAL A 180 5.70 5.35 -3.76
CA VAL A 180 5.98 4.61 -2.53
C VAL A 180 6.78 5.49 -1.58
N GLY A 181 6.33 5.61 -0.34
CA GLY A 181 7.10 6.19 0.75
C GLY A 181 7.87 5.12 1.50
N GLY A 182 9.08 5.45 1.91
CA GLY A 182 9.88 4.70 2.87
C GLY A 182 10.25 5.59 4.04
N PHE A 183 9.97 5.16 5.27
CA PHE A 183 10.34 5.88 6.48
C PHE A 183 11.37 5.06 7.25
N ILE A 184 12.48 5.70 7.59
CA ILE A 184 13.53 5.15 8.45
C ILE A 184 13.53 5.99 9.72
N ALA A 185 13.48 5.35 10.87
CA ALA A 185 13.45 6.04 12.15
C ALA A 185 14.30 5.32 13.19
N THR A 186 14.81 6.04 14.18
CA THR A 186 15.66 5.50 15.25
C THR A 186 14.92 5.56 16.58
N LYS A 187 15.03 4.51 17.39
CA LYS A 187 14.57 4.50 18.78
C LYS A 187 15.43 5.38 19.66
#